data_c057579ea369dea5f824ce455ba609cc
#
_entry.id   c057579ea369dea5f824ce455ba609cc
#
_cell.length_a   1.000
_cell.length_b   1.000
_cell.length_c   1.000
_cell.angle_alpha   90.00
_cell.angle_beta   90.00
_cell.angle_gamma   90.00
#
_symmetry.space_group_name_H-M   'P 1'
#
loop_
_entity.id
_entity.type
_entity.pdbx_description
1 polymer ?
#
loop_
_entity_poly.entity_id
_entity_poly.type
_entity_poly.pdbx_seq_one_letter_code
_entity_poly.pdbx_strand_id
1 'polypeptide(L)'
;MKRVKYLNNRDLLSQIHASKNTYCSYIAPEDARYDLIVPNLKKINASAVTMARKAKAKRLTQEAWEAAKESGLKKIKLVDYTVSPRKLEKTELVFRVMMFDHVPMDSERKKNPKQTADHHSKVNFPPFQHYKFDEKGKLVCVGKSHWIGGMENGNFSCDHGKMTNTLAMMYMKLCERYGTRSNWRGYTYNDEMQSQALMQLSQIGLQFDESKSDNPFAYYTAAITNSFTRILNIEKKNQAIRDDLLEYNNMMPSFTRQNENATTSPSYKEMMKTVHGDVHAVNKTGIAKLNKVLKKKGKINMKTDLDAVKFKNKLDLTNHKATVKKKW
;
A
#
# COMPACT_ATOMS: atom_id res chain seq x y z
N MET A 1 18.38 -9.02 25.15
CA MET A 1 17.48 -8.44 24.12
C MET A 1 17.33 -9.42 22.95
N LYS A 2 16.12 -9.96 22.70
CA LYS A 2 15.87 -10.78 21.50
C LYS A 2 16.09 -9.89 20.28
N ARG A 3 17.05 -10.24 19.40
CA ARG A 3 17.23 -9.58 18.10
C ARG A 3 15.89 -9.59 17.38
N VAL A 4 15.33 -8.40 17.13
CA VAL A 4 14.10 -8.28 16.36
C VAL A 4 14.40 -8.80 14.96
N LYS A 5 13.86 -9.96 14.65
CA LYS A 5 13.92 -10.58 13.33
C LYS A 5 13.38 -9.61 12.27
N TYR A 6 13.82 -9.77 11.04
CA TYR A 6 13.35 -8.99 9.90
C TYR A 6 11.83 -8.85 9.90
N LEU A 7 11.36 -7.63 9.63
CA LEU A 7 9.93 -7.37 9.39
C LEU A 7 9.50 -8.17 8.17
N ASN A 8 8.61 -9.13 8.38
CA ASN A 8 8.02 -9.90 7.29
C ASN A 8 6.53 -9.56 7.13
N ASN A 9 5.96 -9.90 5.98
CA ASN A 9 4.55 -9.62 5.70
C ASN A 9 3.61 -10.33 6.67
N ARG A 10 3.96 -11.53 7.13
CA ARG A 10 3.14 -12.32 8.04
C ARG A 10 3.00 -11.64 9.40
N ASP A 11 4.13 -11.16 9.97
CA ASP A 11 4.12 -10.48 11.26
C ASP A 11 3.38 -9.14 11.16
N LEU A 12 3.57 -8.40 10.05
CA LEU A 12 2.83 -7.18 9.78
C LEU A 12 1.32 -7.44 9.70
N LEU A 13 0.88 -8.43 8.92
CA LEU A 13 -0.53 -8.81 8.80
C LEU A 13 -1.11 -9.19 10.15
N SER A 14 -0.40 -10.01 10.95
CA SER A 14 -0.82 -10.40 12.29
C SER A 14 -1.05 -9.18 13.20
N GLN A 15 -0.17 -8.19 13.16
CA GLN A 15 -0.29 -6.97 13.97
C GLN A 15 -1.36 -6.01 13.43
N ILE A 16 -1.58 -5.97 12.12
CA ILE A 16 -2.70 -5.24 11.52
C ILE A 16 -4.03 -5.85 11.99
N HIS A 17 -4.16 -7.18 11.96
CA HIS A 17 -5.35 -7.89 12.44
C HIS A 17 -5.57 -7.63 13.93
N ALA A 18 -4.53 -7.77 14.76
CA ALA A 18 -4.61 -7.49 16.18
C ALA A 18 -5.08 -6.05 16.46
N SER A 19 -4.57 -5.06 15.69
CA SER A 19 -4.98 -3.66 15.81
C SER A 19 -6.42 -3.44 15.32
N LYS A 20 -6.83 -4.02 14.19
CA LYS A 20 -8.21 -3.92 13.69
C LYS A 20 -9.22 -4.57 14.64
N ASN A 21 -8.84 -5.69 15.28
CA ASN A 21 -9.70 -6.38 16.24
C ASN A 21 -10.04 -5.53 17.46
N THR A 22 -9.23 -4.54 17.84
CA THR A 22 -9.57 -3.60 18.93
C THR A 22 -10.76 -2.71 18.62
N TYR A 23 -11.08 -2.55 17.33
CA TYR A 23 -12.23 -1.78 16.83
C TYR A 23 -13.47 -2.64 16.55
N CYS A 24 -13.39 -3.93 16.84
CA CYS A 24 -14.42 -4.88 16.47
C CYS A 24 -15.09 -5.47 17.71
N SER A 25 -16.36 -5.79 17.57
CA SER A 25 -17.09 -6.58 18.55
C SER A 25 -17.40 -7.97 17.97
N TYR A 26 -17.20 -9.01 18.78
CA TYR A 26 -17.43 -10.41 18.43
C TYR A 26 -18.28 -11.11 19.47
N ILE A 27 -19.04 -12.13 19.07
CA ILE A 27 -19.82 -12.95 20.00
C ILE A 27 -18.88 -13.80 20.84
N ALA A 28 -17.91 -14.47 20.20
CA ALA A 28 -16.89 -15.26 20.88
C ALA A 28 -15.49 -14.79 20.47
N PRO A 29 -14.47 -14.90 21.35
CA PRO A 29 -13.09 -14.53 21.02
C PRO A 29 -12.52 -15.25 19.81
N GLU A 30 -12.99 -16.48 19.55
CA GLU A 30 -12.57 -17.32 18.43
C GLU A 30 -13.04 -16.76 17.08
N ASP A 31 -14.19 -16.07 17.07
CA ASP A 31 -14.78 -15.47 15.88
C ASP A 31 -14.02 -14.24 15.37
N ALA A 32 -13.04 -13.76 16.14
CA ALA A 32 -12.12 -12.69 15.71
C ALA A 32 -11.20 -13.13 14.55
N ARG A 33 -10.96 -14.44 14.40
CA ARG A 33 -10.13 -15.00 13.34
C ARG A 33 -10.99 -15.50 12.20
N TYR A 34 -10.72 -15.05 11.00
CA TYR A 34 -11.43 -15.48 9.79
C TYR A 34 -10.60 -16.50 8.98
N ASP A 35 -11.30 -17.30 8.19
CA ASP A 35 -10.70 -18.32 7.34
C ASP A 35 -10.68 -17.94 5.87
N LEU A 36 -11.65 -17.13 5.42
CA LEU A 36 -11.75 -16.65 4.05
C LEU A 36 -12.37 -15.25 4.01
N ILE A 37 -11.82 -14.38 3.14
CA ILE A 37 -12.42 -13.07 2.81
C ILE A 37 -13.29 -13.24 1.58
N VAL A 38 -14.53 -12.77 1.65
CA VAL A 38 -15.47 -12.76 0.52
C VAL A 38 -16.05 -11.35 0.32
N PRO A 39 -16.25 -10.92 -0.93
CA PRO A 39 -16.76 -9.57 -1.19
C PRO A 39 -18.26 -9.40 -0.86
N ASN A 40 -19.04 -10.49 -0.92
CA ASN A 40 -20.49 -10.46 -0.67
C ASN A 40 -20.98 -11.77 -0.07
N LEU A 41 -22.07 -11.76 0.71
CA LEU A 41 -22.71 -12.94 1.27
C LEU A 41 -23.10 -14.00 0.20
N LYS A 42 -23.56 -13.54 -0.97
CA LYS A 42 -23.94 -14.44 -2.09
C LYS A 42 -22.79 -15.28 -2.64
N LYS A 43 -21.53 -14.90 -2.38
CA LYS A 43 -20.33 -15.64 -2.80
C LYS A 43 -19.90 -16.72 -1.82
N ILE A 44 -20.58 -16.88 -0.69
CA ILE A 44 -20.35 -17.98 0.24
C ILE A 44 -21.03 -19.24 -0.32
N ASN A 45 -20.40 -19.86 -1.30
CA ASN A 45 -20.84 -21.09 -1.97
C ASN A 45 -20.00 -22.32 -1.52
N ALA A 46 -20.30 -23.50 -2.06
CA ALA A 46 -19.57 -24.73 -1.75
C ALA A 46 -18.05 -24.63 -2.04
N SER A 47 -17.66 -23.89 -3.08
CA SER A 47 -16.26 -23.63 -3.40
C SER A 47 -15.60 -22.78 -2.31
N ALA A 48 -16.26 -21.70 -1.85
CA ALA A 48 -15.78 -20.85 -0.76
C ALA A 48 -15.60 -21.66 0.55
N VAL A 49 -16.55 -22.52 0.87
CA VAL A 49 -16.46 -23.42 2.03
C VAL A 49 -15.24 -24.36 1.92
N THR A 50 -14.99 -24.90 0.73
CA THR A 50 -13.81 -25.76 0.50
C THR A 50 -12.50 -24.99 0.65
N MET A 51 -12.44 -23.75 0.15
CA MET A 51 -11.28 -22.86 0.30
C MET A 51 -11.07 -22.49 1.77
N ALA A 52 -12.13 -22.13 2.50
CA ALA A 52 -12.07 -21.79 3.91
C ALA A 52 -11.57 -22.97 4.76
N ARG A 53 -12.05 -24.20 4.48
CA ARG A 53 -11.55 -25.42 5.13
C ARG A 53 -10.05 -25.63 4.91
N LYS A 54 -9.56 -25.43 3.68
CA LYS A 54 -8.13 -25.54 3.36
C LYS A 54 -7.32 -24.47 4.10
N ALA A 55 -7.80 -23.23 4.14
CA ALA A 55 -7.14 -22.13 4.82
C ALA A 55 -7.08 -22.37 6.35
N LYS A 56 -8.21 -22.79 6.97
CA LYS A 56 -8.26 -23.13 8.39
C LYS A 56 -7.34 -24.29 8.72
N ALA A 57 -7.38 -25.38 7.94
CA ALA A 57 -6.50 -26.53 8.13
C ALA A 57 -5.01 -26.15 8.08
N LYS A 58 -4.62 -25.31 7.10
CA LYS A 58 -3.25 -24.80 7.00
C LYS A 58 -2.86 -23.96 8.21
N ARG A 59 -3.76 -23.10 8.69
CA ARG A 59 -3.53 -22.29 9.90
C ARG A 59 -3.33 -23.16 11.13
N LEU A 60 -4.25 -24.09 11.40
CA LEU A 60 -4.17 -25.00 12.55
C LEU A 60 -2.92 -25.89 12.51
N THR A 61 -2.54 -26.39 11.33
CA THR A 61 -1.28 -27.12 11.12
C THR A 61 -0.08 -26.29 11.54
N GLN A 62 -0.07 -25.04 11.13
CA GLN A 62 1.03 -24.11 11.43
C GLN A 62 1.08 -23.76 12.93
N GLU A 63 -0.07 -23.48 13.55
CA GLU A 63 -0.16 -23.17 14.97
C GLU A 63 0.29 -24.38 15.84
N ALA A 64 -0.15 -25.57 15.49
CA ALA A 64 0.26 -26.80 16.16
C ALA A 64 1.78 -27.06 16.05
N TRP A 65 2.33 -26.82 14.87
CA TRP A 65 3.79 -26.94 14.64
C TRP A 65 4.59 -25.89 15.41
N GLU A 66 4.11 -24.64 15.45
CA GLU A 66 4.76 -23.55 16.20
C GLU A 66 4.70 -23.82 17.71
N ALA A 67 3.57 -24.25 18.24
CA ALA A 67 3.41 -24.65 19.64
C ALA A 67 4.35 -25.80 20.02
N ALA A 68 4.46 -26.82 19.17
CA ALA A 68 5.39 -27.92 19.37
C ALA A 68 6.86 -27.47 19.33
N LYS A 69 7.20 -26.48 18.52
CA LYS A 69 8.52 -25.89 18.47
C LYS A 69 8.86 -25.05 19.71
N GLU A 70 7.89 -24.34 20.25
CA GLU A 70 8.02 -23.56 21.49
C GLU A 70 8.16 -24.47 22.73
N SER A 71 7.55 -25.65 22.72
CA SER A 71 7.71 -26.65 23.77
C SER A 71 9.09 -27.34 23.79
N GLY A 72 10.01 -26.94 22.88
CA GLY A 72 11.40 -27.39 22.88
C GLY A 72 11.66 -28.73 22.19
N LEU A 73 10.70 -29.31 21.52
CA LEU A 73 10.87 -30.56 20.75
C LEU A 73 11.84 -30.31 19.58
N LYS A 74 12.91 -31.10 19.49
CA LYS A 74 13.90 -31.06 18.42
C LYS A 74 13.49 -31.99 17.27
N LYS A 75 13.74 -31.53 16.01
CA LYS A 75 13.48 -32.29 14.76
C LYS A 75 12.00 -32.54 14.43
N ILE A 76 11.15 -31.52 14.61
CA ILE A 76 9.71 -31.59 14.32
C ILE A 76 9.50 -31.31 12.83
N LYS A 77 8.79 -32.22 12.14
CA LYS A 77 8.37 -32.01 10.75
C LYS A 77 6.95 -31.42 10.70
N LEU A 78 6.69 -30.51 9.81
CA LEU A 78 5.36 -29.91 9.62
C LEU A 78 4.30 -30.96 9.25
N VAL A 79 4.72 -32.03 8.57
CA VAL A 79 3.85 -33.13 8.10
C VAL A 79 3.18 -33.85 9.27
N ASP A 80 3.86 -33.96 10.41
CA ASP A 80 3.37 -34.72 11.59
C ASP A 80 2.16 -34.04 12.26
N TYR A 81 1.96 -32.74 12.00
CA TYR A 81 0.88 -31.90 12.56
C TYR A 81 -0.18 -31.53 11.53
N THR A 82 -0.19 -32.18 10.36
CA THR A 82 -1.10 -31.83 9.27
C THR A 82 -2.56 -32.13 9.64
N VAL A 83 -3.38 -31.07 9.68
CA VAL A 83 -4.83 -31.19 9.89
C VAL A 83 -5.52 -31.42 8.54
N SER A 84 -6.35 -32.44 8.44
CA SER A 84 -7.12 -32.74 7.22
C SER A 84 -8.27 -31.71 7.06
N PRO A 85 -8.39 -31.02 5.90
CA PRO A 85 -9.50 -30.08 5.66
C PRO A 85 -10.90 -30.73 5.71
N ARG A 86 -10.98 -32.06 5.50
CA ARG A 86 -12.24 -32.82 5.51
C ARG A 86 -12.83 -33.02 6.92
N LYS A 87 -11.98 -32.96 7.96
CA LYS A 87 -12.40 -33.13 9.36
C LYS A 87 -13.05 -31.87 9.94
N LEU A 88 -12.88 -30.71 9.26
CA LEU A 88 -13.41 -29.43 9.73
C LEU A 88 -14.89 -29.28 9.35
N GLU A 89 -15.71 -28.95 10.33
CA GLU A 89 -17.14 -28.74 10.13
C GLU A 89 -17.40 -27.36 9.46
N LYS A 90 -18.58 -27.23 8.85
CA LYS A 90 -19.01 -25.96 8.26
C LYS A 90 -19.27 -24.90 9.33
N THR A 91 -19.78 -25.34 10.48
CA THR A 91 -20.11 -24.49 11.63
C THR A 91 -18.90 -23.84 12.28
N GLU A 92 -17.71 -24.39 12.08
CA GLU A 92 -16.47 -23.82 12.61
C GLU A 92 -15.82 -22.75 11.72
N LEU A 93 -16.30 -22.60 10.48
CA LEU A 93 -15.69 -21.70 9.50
C LEU A 93 -16.19 -20.27 9.67
N VAL A 94 -15.26 -19.33 9.75
CA VAL A 94 -15.55 -17.90 9.84
C VAL A 94 -15.23 -17.21 8.53
N PHE A 95 -16.23 -16.56 7.94
CA PHE A 95 -16.12 -15.81 6.71
C PHE A 95 -16.12 -14.30 6.99
N ARG A 96 -15.09 -13.59 6.54
CA ARG A 96 -15.05 -12.13 6.57
C ARG A 96 -15.69 -11.59 5.30
N VAL A 97 -16.78 -10.86 5.44
CA VAL A 97 -17.51 -10.24 4.33
C VAL A 97 -17.26 -8.74 4.35
N MET A 98 -16.74 -8.21 3.24
CA MET A 98 -16.48 -6.78 3.09
C MET A 98 -17.77 -6.06 2.73
N MET A 99 -18.36 -5.32 3.67
CA MET A 99 -19.65 -4.63 3.49
C MET A 99 -19.77 -3.41 4.38
N PHE A 100 -20.65 -2.49 3.98
CA PHE A 100 -20.89 -1.22 4.65
C PHE A 100 -22.25 -1.17 5.39
N ASP A 101 -23.03 -2.24 5.41
CA ASP A 101 -24.41 -2.27 5.87
C ASP A 101 -24.61 -1.79 7.32
N HIS A 102 -23.58 -1.99 8.16
CA HIS A 102 -23.59 -1.57 9.57
C HIS A 102 -22.98 -0.20 9.82
N VAL A 103 -22.46 0.46 8.76
CA VAL A 103 -21.87 1.79 8.84
C VAL A 103 -22.96 2.83 8.57
N PRO A 104 -23.16 3.83 9.45
CA PRO A 104 -24.16 4.87 9.24
C PRO A 104 -23.90 5.67 7.97
N MET A 105 -24.96 6.10 7.31
CA MET A 105 -24.87 7.05 6.20
C MET A 105 -24.63 8.46 6.76
N ASP A 106 -23.72 9.20 6.09
CA ASP A 106 -23.37 10.56 6.44
C ASP A 106 -24.01 11.52 5.42
N SER A 107 -25.05 12.24 5.87
CA SER A 107 -25.81 13.18 5.04
C SER A 107 -25.00 14.40 4.58
N GLU A 108 -23.89 14.72 5.28
CA GLU A 108 -23.05 15.87 4.94
C GLU A 108 -21.99 15.54 3.90
N ARG A 109 -21.79 14.26 3.60
CA ARG A 109 -20.82 13.84 2.57
C ARG A 109 -21.33 14.14 1.16
N LYS A 110 -20.39 14.46 0.31
CA LYS A 110 -20.44 14.84 -1.13
C LYS A 110 -21.78 14.64 -1.84
N LYS A 111 -22.31 15.71 -2.44
CA LYS A 111 -23.54 15.70 -3.25
C LYS A 111 -23.50 14.72 -4.46
N ASN A 112 -22.31 14.38 -4.99
CA ASN A 112 -22.12 13.45 -6.10
C ASN A 112 -20.99 12.46 -5.78
N PRO A 113 -21.21 11.44 -4.96
CA PRO A 113 -20.21 10.44 -4.62
C PRO A 113 -19.92 9.55 -5.83
N LYS A 114 -18.64 9.21 -5.99
CA LYS A 114 -18.17 8.30 -7.06
C LYS A 114 -18.30 6.82 -6.70
N GLN A 115 -18.32 6.51 -5.42
CA GLN A 115 -18.40 5.14 -4.89
C GLN A 115 -19.40 5.06 -3.74
N THR A 116 -19.97 3.89 -3.53
CA THR A 116 -20.90 3.63 -2.41
C THR A 116 -20.30 3.99 -1.06
N ALA A 117 -18.99 3.78 -0.89
CA ALA A 117 -18.26 4.14 0.32
C ALA A 117 -18.28 5.65 0.62
N ASP A 118 -18.51 6.49 -0.38
CA ASP A 118 -18.53 7.96 -0.21
C ASP A 118 -19.81 8.45 0.48
N HIS A 119 -20.84 7.61 0.60
CA HIS A 119 -22.09 7.93 1.32
C HIS A 119 -22.04 7.62 2.81
N HIS A 120 -21.09 6.76 3.22
CA HIS A 120 -21.01 6.30 4.61
C HIS A 120 -20.08 7.18 5.46
N SER A 121 -20.27 7.14 6.78
CA SER A 121 -19.39 7.80 7.73
C SER A 121 -17.93 7.40 7.50
N LYS A 122 -17.00 8.30 7.84
CA LYS A 122 -15.56 8.03 7.69
C LYS A 122 -15.14 6.88 8.61
N VAL A 123 -14.49 5.88 8.04
CA VAL A 123 -14.01 4.70 8.76
C VAL A 123 -12.48 4.64 8.78
N ASN A 124 -11.91 4.01 9.80
CA ASN A 124 -10.46 3.88 9.98
C ASN A 124 -9.84 2.85 9.04
N PHE A 125 -10.60 1.84 8.64
CA PHE A 125 -10.20 0.79 7.70
C PHE A 125 -11.44 0.25 6.96
N PRO A 126 -11.28 -0.51 5.86
CA PRO A 126 -12.41 -1.09 5.13
C PRO A 126 -13.30 -1.91 6.05
N PRO A 127 -14.59 -1.58 6.19
CA PRO A 127 -15.49 -2.24 7.12
C PRO A 127 -15.81 -3.65 6.66
N PHE A 128 -16.01 -4.51 7.64
CA PHE A 128 -16.33 -5.91 7.41
C PHE A 128 -17.24 -6.45 8.50
N GLN A 129 -17.89 -7.56 8.19
CA GLN A 129 -18.61 -8.38 9.15
C GLN A 129 -18.13 -9.82 9.07
N HIS A 130 -18.14 -10.53 10.21
CA HIS A 130 -17.85 -11.96 10.27
C HIS A 130 -19.13 -12.76 10.30
N TYR A 131 -19.17 -13.80 9.49
CA TYR A 131 -20.30 -14.71 9.38
C TYR A 131 -19.84 -16.14 9.62
N LYS A 132 -20.68 -16.90 10.29
CA LYS A 132 -20.52 -18.32 10.58
C LYS A 132 -21.79 -19.09 10.23
N PHE A 133 -21.68 -20.34 9.87
CA PHE A 133 -22.85 -21.19 9.69
C PHE A 133 -23.37 -21.67 11.05
N ASP A 134 -24.67 -21.53 11.26
CA ASP A 134 -25.37 -22.15 12.38
C ASP A 134 -25.61 -23.66 12.11
N GLU A 135 -25.99 -24.41 13.12
CA GLU A 135 -26.35 -25.84 13.00
C GLU A 135 -27.42 -26.09 11.92
N LYS A 136 -28.32 -25.16 11.73
CA LYS A 136 -29.37 -25.16 10.69
C LYS A 136 -28.86 -24.79 9.27
N GLY A 137 -27.55 -24.53 9.10
CA GLY A 137 -26.96 -24.11 7.83
C GLY A 137 -27.26 -22.67 7.41
N LYS A 138 -27.80 -21.83 8.29
CA LYS A 138 -27.98 -20.40 8.09
C LYS A 138 -26.69 -19.64 8.40
N LEU A 139 -26.45 -18.53 7.68
CA LEU A 139 -25.36 -17.61 7.99
C LEU A 139 -25.80 -16.63 9.09
N VAL A 140 -25.06 -16.62 10.19
CA VAL A 140 -25.27 -15.73 11.32
C VAL A 140 -24.09 -14.78 11.43
N CYS A 141 -24.36 -13.51 11.70
CA CYS A 141 -23.33 -12.50 11.94
C CYS A 141 -22.75 -12.69 13.35
N VAL A 142 -21.46 -13.00 13.44
CA VAL A 142 -20.74 -13.24 14.70
C VAL A 142 -19.75 -12.15 15.06
N GLY A 143 -19.53 -11.18 14.18
CA GLY A 143 -18.65 -10.04 14.44
C GLY A 143 -18.89 -8.86 13.51
N LYS A 144 -18.72 -7.65 14.02
CA LYS A 144 -18.82 -6.39 13.27
C LYS A 144 -17.62 -5.52 13.55
N SER A 145 -17.07 -4.92 12.51
CA SER A 145 -16.01 -3.91 12.62
C SER A 145 -16.58 -2.55 13.00
N HIS A 146 -15.81 -1.69 13.64
CA HIS A 146 -16.24 -0.36 14.11
C HIS A 146 -17.52 -0.41 14.96
N TRP A 147 -17.58 -1.38 15.86
CA TRP A 147 -18.77 -1.68 16.63
C TRP A 147 -18.45 -1.88 18.10
N ILE A 148 -19.23 -1.24 18.97
CA ILE A 148 -19.13 -1.39 20.42
C ILE A 148 -20.43 -2.00 20.96
N GLY A 149 -20.29 -2.98 21.84
CA GLY A 149 -21.43 -3.63 22.50
C GLY A 149 -21.86 -4.92 21.82
N GLY A 150 -23.08 -5.36 22.11
CA GLY A 150 -23.64 -6.59 21.54
C GLY A 150 -23.95 -6.49 20.06
N MET A 151 -24.08 -7.64 19.37
CA MET A 151 -24.34 -7.66 17.92
C MET A 151 -25.67 -6.98 17.53
N GLU A 152 -26.69 -7.04 18.39
CA GLU A 152 -28.01 -6.43 18.14
C GLU A 152 -28.15 -5.04 18.74
N ASN A 153 -27.67 -4.83 19.99
CA ASN A 153 -27.84 -3.61 20.77
C ASN A 153 -26.59 -2.73 20.84
N GLY A 154 -25.59 -2.97 19.99
CA GLY A 154 -24.38 -2.19 19.93
C GLY A 154 -24.50 -0.97 19.02
N ASN A 155 -23.49 -0.10 19.08
CA ASN A 155 -23.40 1.13 18.31
C ASN A 155 -22.14 1.19 17.46
N PHE A 156 -22.24 1.88 16.31
CA PHE A 156 -21.10 2.20 15.48
C PHE A 156 -20.18 3.20 16.19
N SER A 157 -18.87 2.92 16.19
CA SER A 157 -17.84 3.82 16.72
C SER A 157 -16.50 3.61 16.02
N CYS A 158 -15.81 4.70 15.69
CA CYS A 158 -14.47 4.70 15.10
C CYS A 158 -13.35 4.99 16.12
N ASP A 159 -13.70 5.45 17.33
CA ASP A 159 -12.74 6.05 18.26
C ASP A 159 -12.32 5.15 19.43
N HIS A 160 -13.00 4.03 19.63
CA HIS A 160 -12.78 3.16 20.78
C HIS A 160 -11.55 2.25 20.67
N GLY A 161 -11.11 1.94 19.46
CA GLY A 161 -9.99 1.02 19.23
C GLY A 161 -8.64 1.73 19.24
N LYS A 162 -7.59 0.93 19.34
CA LYS A 162 -6.20 1.41 19.38
C LYS A 162 -5.31 0.57 18.47
N MET A 163 -4.35 1.25 17.84
CA MET A 163 -3.26 0.56 17.18
C MET A 163 -2.36 -0.11 18.23
N THR A 164 -1.93 -1.35 18.00
CA THR A 164 -1.02 -2.05 18.92
C THR A 164 0.36 -1.38 18.95
N ASN A 165 0.98 -1.33 20.13
CA ASN A 165 2.33 -0.79 20.28
C ASN A 165 3.34 -1.50 19.38
N THR A 166 3.16 -2.80 19.18
CA THR A 166 4.01 -3.60 18.29
C THR A 166 3.93 -3.13 16.85
N LEU A 167 2.71 -2.81 16.35
CA LEU A 167 2.53 -2.28 15.00
C LEU A 167 3.15 -0.88 14.87
N ALA A 168 2.99 -0.02 15.87
CA ALA A 168 3.62 1.29 15.92
C ALA A 168 5.16 1.18 15.84
N MET A 169 5.75 0.29 16.62
CA MET A 169 7.19 0.00 16.57
C MET A 169 7.64 -0.55 15.21
N MET A 170 6.81 -1.34 14.54
CA MET A 170 7.09 -1.82 13.18
C MET A 170 7.10 -0.66 12.17
N TYR A 171 6.16 0.29 12.29
CA TYR A 171 6.14 1.49 11.43
C TYR A 171 7.37 2.38 11.63
N MET A 172 7.78 2.61 12.89
CA MET A 172 9.01 3.35 13.19
C MET A 172 10.22 2.71 12.51
N LYS A 173 10.39 1.39 12.66
CA LYS A 173 11.49 0.66 12.00
C LYS A 173 11.42 0.66 10.49
N LEU A 174 10.22 0.66 9.91
CA LEU A 174 10.07 0.77 8.46
C LEU A 174 10.54 2.14 7.96
N CYS A 175 10.13 3.23 8.63
CA CYS A 175 10.53 4.59 8.27
C CYS A 175 12.05 4.79 8.43
N GLU A 176 12.62 4.36 9.56
CA GLU A 176 14.06 4.42 9.84
C GLU A 176 14.86 3.68 8.75
N ARG A 177 14.54 2.41 8.49
CA ARG A 177 15.23 1.62 7.46
C ARG A 177 15.04 2.17 6.05
N TYR A 178 13.93 2.83 5.79
CA TYR A 178 13.71 3.47 4.50
C TYR A 178 14.60 4.71 4.35
N GLY A 179 14.75 5.51 5.40
CA GLY A 179 15.61 6.68 5.46
C GLY A 179 17.10 6.37 5.26
N THR A 180 17.55 5.17 5.65
CA THR A 180 18.95 4.76 5.48
C THR A 180 19.32 4.32 4.06
N ARG A 181 18.36 4.23 3.13
CA ARG A 181 18.63 3.89 1.73
C ARG A 181 19.52 4.95 1.06
N SER A 182 20.33 4.51 0.08
CA SER A 182 21.33 5.36 -0.60
C SER A 182 20.75 6.64 -1.19
N ASN A 183 19.52 6.59 -1.73
CA ASN A 183 18.84 7.74 -2.32
C ASN A 183 18.25 8.73 -1.30
N TRP A 184 18.21 8.41 -0.01
CA TRP A 184 17.61 9.27 1.01
C TRP A 184 18.57 9.69 2.11
N ARG A 185 19.55 8.86 2.46
CA ARG A 185 20.48 9.09 3.60
C ARG A 185 21.31 10.36 3.50
N GLY A 186 21.48 10.93 2.30
CA GLY A 186 22.31 12.13 2.08
C GLY A 186 21.59 13.46 2.33
N TYR A 187 20.29 13.46 2.58
CA TYR A 187 19.54 14.68 2.82
C TYR A 187 19.63 15.09 4.30
N THR A 188 19.88 16.39 4.55
CA THR A 188 19.96 16.96 5.92
C THR A 188 18.63 16.92 6.65
N TYR A 189 17.52 16.92 5.93
CA TYR A 189 16.15 16.84 6.45
C TYR A 189 15.57 15.40 6.42
N ASN A 190 16.43 14.39 6.46
CA ASN A 190 16.02 12.97 6.45
C ASN A 190 15.12 12.63 7.66
N ASP A 191 15.41 13.19 8.84
CA ASP A 191 14.62 12.94 10.05
C ASP A 191 13.21 13.52 9.93
N GLU A 192 13.06 14.66 9.25
CA GLU A 192 11.75 15.23 8.95
C GLU A 192 10.97 14.35 7.96
N MET A 193 11.65 13.82 6.93
CA MET A 193 11.04 12.83 6.02
C MET A 193 10.53 11.61 6.77
N GLN A 194 11.32 11.06 7.70
CA GLN A 194 10.94 9.90 8.51
C GLN A 194 9.75 10.23 9.42
N SER A 195 9.78 11.36 10.10
CA SER A 195 8.72 11.82 11.00
C SER A 195 7.40 12.01 10.24
N GLN A 196 7.43 12.65 9.09
CA GLN A 196 6.26 12.83 8.24
C GLN A 196 5.72 11.49 7.71
N ALA A 197 6.60 10.56 7.36
CA ALA A 197 6.18 9.22 6.93
C ALA A 197 5.52 8.44 8.08
N LEU A 198 6.05 8.57 9.29
CA LEU A 198 5.46 7.95 10.48
C LEU A 198 4.07 8.52 10.78
N MET A 199 3.90 9.85 10.70
CA MET A 199 2.57 10.49 10.81
C MET A 199 1.61 9.97 9.75
N GLN A 200 2.04 9.86 8.52
CA GLN A 200 1.24 9.30 7.43
C GLN A 200 0.83 7.85 7.74
N LEU A 201 1.76 7.00 8.15
CA LEU A 201 1.47 5.60 8.49
C LEU A 201 0.52 5.46 9.69
N SER A 202 0.59 6.35 10.67
CA SER A 202 -0.36 6.34 11.79
C SER A 202 -1.79 6.60 11.34
N GLN A 203 -1.98 7.41 10.29
CA GLN A 203 -3.31 7.75 9.75
C GLN A 203 -3.86 6.70 8.78
N ILE A 204 -3.00 6.15 7.91
CA ILE A 204 -3.45 5.25 6.83
C ILE A 204 -3.07 3.79 7.04
N GLY A 205 -2.29 3.48 8.07
CA GLY A 205 -1.73 2.15 8.25
C GLY A 205 -2.80 1.05 8.40
N LEU A 206 -3.90 1.34 9.08
CA LEU A 206 -5.01 0.42 9.21
C LEU A 206 -5.90 0.34 7.95
N GLN A 207 -5.78 1.29 7.02
CA GLN A 207 -6.55 1.29 5.77
C GLN A 207 -6.10 0.22 4.76
N PHE A 208 -5.04 -0.54 5.09
CA PHE A 208 -4.64 -1.68 4.26
C PHE A 208 -5.81 -2.65 4.07
N ASP A 209 -6.13 -2.94 2.79
CA ASP A 209 -7.25 -3.80 2.41
C ASP A 209 -6.73 -5.22 2.10
N GLU A 210 -6.98 -6.12 3.03
CA GLU A 210 -6.57 -7.53 2.96
C GLU A 210 -7.34 -8.31 1.88
N SER A 211 -8.48 -7.78 1.40
CA SER A 211 -9.24 -8.40 0.31
C SER A 211 -8.57 -8.21 -1.05
N LYS A 212 -7.69 -7.21 -1.18
CA LYS A 212 -7.02 -6.85 -2.44
C LYS A 212 -5.57 -7.33 -2.52
N SER A 213 -4.89 -7.48 -1.38
CA SER A 213 -3.48 -7.83 -1.34
C SER A 213 -3.07 -8.48 -0.03
N ASP A 214 -2.16 -9.45 -0.12
CA ASP A 214 -1.52 -10.09 1.03
C ASP A 214 -0.15 -9.45 1.39
N ASN A 215 0.21 -8.34 0.71
CA ASN A 215 1.51 -7.70 0.87
C ASN A 215 1.42 -6.29 1.49
N PRO A 216 1.27 -6.17 2.82
CA PRO A 216 1.24 -4.89 3.51
C PRO A 216 2.57 -4.14 3.40
N PHE A 217 3.70 -4.83 3.27
CA PHE A 217 5.00 -4.21 3.14
C PHE A 217 5.09 -3.31 1.88
N ALA A 218 4.57 -3.78 0.75
CA ALA A 218 4.52 -2.99 -0.48
C ALA A 218 3.64 -1.74 -0.31
N TYR A 219 2.48 -1.88 0.34
CA TYR A 219 1.58 -0.77 0.63
C TYR A 219 2.25 0.31 1.49
N TYR A 220 2.89 -0.09 2.59
CA TYR A 220 3.57 0.85 3.48
C TYR A 220 4.81 1.48 2.83
N THR A 221 5.57 0.71 2.07
CA THR A 221 6.73 1.24 1.34
C THR A 221 6.31 2.30 0.33
N ALA A 222 5.20 2.11 -0.37
CA ALA A 222 4.65 3.12 -1.29
C ALA A 222 4.22 4.38 -0.54
N ALA A 223 3.55 4.24 0.61
CA ALA A 223 3.15 5.37 1.44
C ALA A 223 4.35 6.17 1.96
N ILE A 224 5.39 5.49 2.44
CA ILE A 224 6.65 6.12 2.88
C ILE A 224 7.31 6.86 1.71
N THR A 225 7.41 6.22 0.53
CA THR A 225 7.98 6.85 -0.67
C THR A 225 7.26 8.16 -1.01
N ASN A 226 5.94 8.14 -1.01
CA ASN A 226 5.13 9.33 -1.31
C ASN A 226 5.35 10.44 -0.27
N SER A 227 5.46 10.08 1.01
CA SER A 227 5.74 11.02 2.09
C SER A 227 7.12 11.65 1.96
N PHE A 228 8.17 10.85 1.74
CA PHE A 228 9.52 11.33 1.50
C PHE A 228 9.60 12.25 0.28
N THR A 229 8.98 11.87 -0.84
CA THR A 229 8.93 12.68 -2.06
C THR A 229 8.19 14.01 -1.81
N ARG A 230 7.16 14.01 -0.98
CA ARG A 230 6.43 15.23 -0.61
C ARG A 230 7.35 16.22 0.12
N ILE A 231 8.08 15.78 1.15
CA ILE A 231 9.04 16.64 1.87
C ILE A 231 10.14 17.11 0.95
N LEU A 232 10.72 16.22 0.13
CA LEU A 232 11.73 16.61 -0.87
C LEU A 232 11.23 17.73 -1.78
N ASN A 233 10.00 17.65 -2.26
CA ASN A 233 9.43 18.68 -3.14
C ASN A 233 9.19 20.01 -2.41
N ILE A 234 8.79 19.96 -1.12
CA ILE A 234 8.63 21.13 -0.28
C ILE A 234 10.01 21.81 -0.10
N GLU A 235 11.05 21.04 0.27
CA GLU A 235 12.38 21.58 0.48
C GLU A 235 13.02 22.13 -0.79
N LYS A 236 12.82 21.47 -1.94
CA LYS A 236 13.25 22.04 -3.24
C LYS A 236 12.56 23.36 -3.55
N LYS A 237 11.26 23.48 -3.24
CA LYS A 237 10.53 24.74 -3.41
C LYS A 237 11.04 25.81 -2.45
N ASN A 238 11.31 25.47 -1.20
CA ASN A 238 11.87 26.38 -0.22
C ASN A 238 13.27 26.86 -0.64
N GLN A 239 14.10 25.95 -1.17
CA GLN A 239 15.41 26.31 -1.74
C GLN A 239 15.28 27.29 -2.90
N ALA A 240 14.37 27.03 -3.84
CA ALA A 240 14.15 27.93 -4.97
C ALA A 240 13.72 29.33 -4.51
N ILE A 241 12.82 29.43 -3.52
CA ILE A 241 12.40 30.71 -2.94
C ILE A 241 13.57 31.43 -2.26
N ARG A 242 14.43 30.71 -1.53
CA ARG A 242 15.63 31.30 -0.92
C ARG A 242 16.59 31.82 -2.00
N ASP A 243 16.80 31.07 -3.06
CA ASP A 243 17.68 31.46 -4.16
C ASP A 243 17.15 32.71 -4.89
N ASP A 244 15.83 32.77 -5.16
CA ASP A 244 15.19 33.92 -5.76
C ASP A 244 15.34 35.18 -4.88
N LEU A 245 15.22 35.07 -3.55
CA LEU A 245 15.43 36.16 -2.61
C LEU A 245 16.90 36.61 -2.54
N LEU A 246 17.86 35.70 -2.63
CA LEU A 246 19.29 36.02 -2.69
C LEU A 246 19.60 36.77 -3.98
N GLU A 247 19.13 36.31 -5.12
CA GLU A 247 19.30 36.99 -6.42
C GLU A 247 18.67 38.40 -6.40
N TYR A 248 17.46 38.54 -5.81
CA TYR A 248 16.81 39.87 -5.67
C TYR A 248 17.62 40.84 -4.84
N ASN A 249 18.33 40.35 -3.81
CA ASN A 249 19.21 41.19 -2.98
C ASN A 249 20.65 41.32 -3.54
N ASN A 250 20.89 40.96 -4.79
CA ASN A 250 22.21 40.94 -5.43
C ASN A 250 23.24 40.05 -4.67
N MET A 251 22.79 39.03 -3.99
CA MET A 251 23.65 38.02 -3.32
C MET A 251 23.76 36.78 -4.19
N MET A 252 24.82 36.00 -3.95
CA MET A 252 25.03 34.74 -4.69
C MET A 252 24.01 33.69 -4.26
N PRO A 253 23.26 33.08 -5.19
CA PRO A 253 22.35 31.97 -4.89
C PRO A 253 23.12 30.68 -4.63
N SER A 254 22.40 29.59 -4.30
CA SER A 254 22.99 28.27 -4.06
C SER A 254 23.77 27.78 -5.29
N PHE A 255 24.77 26.91 -5.04
CA PHE A 255 25.60 26.32 -6.10
C PHE A 255 24.76 25.59 -7.18
N THR A 256 23.67 24.94 -6.77
CA THR A 256 22.73 24.28 -7.70
C THR A 256 22.13 25.29 -8.66
N ARG A 257 21.64 26.43 -8.14
CA ARG A 257 21.06 27.51 -8.96
C ARG A 257 22.09 28.13 -9.87
N GLN A 258 23.32 28.37 -9.39
CA GLN A 258 24.42 28.87 -10.19
C GLN A 258 24.72 27.96 -11.38
N ASN A 259 24.77 26.64 -11.16
CA ASN A 259 24.96 25.65 -12.22
C ASN A 259 23.79 25.62 -13.20
N GLU A 260 22.55 25.71 -12.72
CA GLU A 260 21.37 25.78 -13.59
C GLU A 260 21.42 27.03 -14.46
N ASN A 261 21.75 28.18 -13.90
CA ASN A 261 21.91 29.46 -14.63
C ASN A 261 23.04 29.35 -15.64
N ALA A 262 24.19 28.79 -15.29
CA ALA A 262 25.32 28.59 -16.19
C ALA A 262 24.94 27.66 -17.37
N THR A 263 24.27 26.51 -17.09
CA THR A 263 23.85 25.56 -18.13
C THR A 263 22.71 26.09 -19.01
N THR A 264 21.94 27.06 -18.50
CA THR A 264 20.81 27.68 -19.22
C THR A 264 21.26 28.89 -20.03
N SER A 265 22.48 29.41 -19.78
CA SER A 265 23.01 30.59 -20.48
C SER A 265 23.06 30.38 -22.00
N PRO A 266 22.82 31.41 -22.82
CA PRO A 266 22.93 31.32 -24.28
C PRO A 266 24.29 30.81 -24.75
N SER A 267 25.37 31.29 -24.12
CA SER A 267 26.75 30.86 -24.41
C SER A 267 27.00 29.37 -24.19
N TYR A 268 26.51 28.80 -23.07
CA TYR A 268 26.61 27.35 -22.79
C TYR A 268 25.83 26.53 -23.81
N LYS A 269 24.61 26.95 -24.14
CA LYS A 269 23.78 26.26 -25.15
C LYS A 269 24.43 26.28 -26.53
N GLU A 270 25.12 27.33 -26.87
CA GLU A 270 25.83 27.48 -28.12
C GLU A 270 27.10 26.63 -28.16
N MET A 271 27.86 26.58 -27.06
CA MET A 271 29.01 25.69 -26.89
C MET A 271 28.60 24.21 -26.96
N MET A 272 27.50 23.84 -26.32
CA MET A 272 27.01 22.43 -26.37
C MET A 272 26.48 22.02 -27.76
N LYS A 273 25.96 23.00 -28.55
CA LYS A 273 25.61 22.75 -29.96
C LYS A 273 26.84 22.44 -30.81
N THR A 274 27.94 23.14 -30.60
CA THR A 274 29.18 22.94 -31.34
C THR A 274 29.90 21.64 -30.96
N VAL A 275 29.83 21.19 -29.67
CA VAL A 275 30.51 20.00 -29.18
C VAL A 275 29.71 18.72 -29.44
N HIS A 276 28.41 18.74 -29.36
CA HIS A 276 27.57 17.54 -29.44
C HIS A 276 26.63 17.48 -30.65
N GLY A 277 26.72 18.44 -31.56
CA GLY A 277 25.77 18.56 -32.66
C GLY A 277 24.36 18.88 -32.16
N ASP A 278 23.41 18.99 -33.06
CA ASP A 278 22.05 19.43 -32.74
C ASP A 278 21.20 18.27 -32.13
N VAL A 279 21.59 17.84 -30.93
CA VAL A 279 20.88 16.75 -30.19
C VAL A 279 19.38 17.10 -29.99
N HIS A 280 19.08 18.42 -29.89
CA HIS A 280 17.70 18.89 -29.83
C HIS A 280 16.95 18.77 -31.17
N ALA A 281 17.64 18.90 -32.30
CA ALA A 281 17.03 18.70 -33.62
C ALA A 281 16.68 17.23 -33.86
N VAL A 282 17.55 16.31 -33.41
CA VAL A 282 17.31 14.87 -33.48
C VAL A 282 16.11 14.47 -32.59
N ASN A 283 16.01 15.05 -31.40
CA ASN A 283 14.86 14.81 -30.50
C ASN A 283 13.55 15.35 -31.05
N LYS A 284 13.53 16.56 -31.61
CA LYS A 284 12.31 17.14 -32.25
C LYS A 284 11.89 16.33 -33.49
N THR A 285 12.82 15.91 -34.32
CA THR A 285 12.52 15.06 -35.50
C THR A 285 12.08 13.66 -35.09
N GLY A 286 12.64 13.10 -34.01
CA GLY A 286 12.20 11.82 -33.43
C GLY A 286 10.75 11.88 -32.92
N ILE A 287 10.41 12.93 -32.17
CA ILE A 287 9.05 13.17 -31.67
C ILE A 287 8.06 13.43 -32.82
N ALA A 288 8.46 14.21 -33.82
CA ALA A 288 7.61 14.48 -34.99
C ALA A 288 7.37 13.21 -35.83
N LYS A 289 8.39 12.34 -36.02
CA LYS A 289 8.24 11.05 -36.66
C LYS A 289 7.35 10.12 -35.84
N LEU A 290 7.48 10.09 -34.52
CA LEU A 290 6.66 9.30 -33.61
C LEU A 290 5.19 9.73 -33.67
N ASN A 291 4.92 11.05 -33.61
CA ASN A 291 3.58 11.60 -33.74
C ASN A 291 2.93 11.31 -35.10
N LYS A 292 3.73 11.28 -36.18
CA LYS A 292 3.25 10.92 -37.52
C LYS A 292 2.87 9.43 -37.63
N VAL A 293 3.65 8.56 -36.99
CA VAL A 293 3.36 7.11 -36.91
C VAL A 293 2.12 6.82 -36.06
N LEU A 294 1.98 7.53 -34.95
CA LEU A 294 0.84 7.38 -34.03
C LEU A 294 -0.47 7.90 -34.63
N LYS A 295 -0.41 9.05 -35.34
CA LYS A 295 -1.57 9.55 -36.12
C LYS A 295 -1.98 8.61 -37.25
N LYS A 296 -1.01 7.97 -37.97
CA LYS A 296 -1.32 6.96 -39.00
C LYS A 296 -1.95 5.68 -38.46
N LYS A 297 -1.66 5.31 -37.20
CA LYS A 297 -2.22 4.11 -36.54
C LYS A 297 -3.55 4.36 -35.81
N GLY A 298 -4.07 5.59 -35.81
CA GLY A 298 -5.36 5.94 -35.21
C GLY A 298 -5.47 5.72 -33.69
N LYS A 299 -4.36 5.54 -33.00
CA LYS A 299 -4.37 4.96 -31.64
C LYS A 299 -4.22 5.94 -30.49
N ILE A 300 -3.79 7.19 -30.67
CA ILE A 300 -3.66 8.12 -29.53
C ILE A 300 -3.73 9.58 -29.98
N ASN A 301 -4.66 10.37 -29.45
CA ASN A 301 -4.59 11.83 -29.41
C ASN A 301 -3.79 12.23 -28.17
N MET A 302 -2.50 12.42 -28.31
CA MET A 302 -1.69 12.93 -27.21
C MET A 302 -1.94 14.44 -27.03
N LYS A 303 -2.56 14.80 -25.92
CA LYS A 303 -2.90 16.21 -25.59
C LYS A 303 -1.84 16.93 -24.76
N THR A 304 -0.81 16.26 -24.24
CA THR A 304 0.20 16.86 -23.36
C THR A 304 1.62 16.30 -23.60
N ASP A 305 2.65 17.13 -23.42
CA ASP A 305 4.06 16.78 -23.54
C ASP A 305 4.48 15.63 -22.59
N LEU A 306 3.78 15.49 -21.45
CA LEU A 306 4.04 14.44 -20.46
C LEU A 306 3.71 13.04 -20.97
N ASP A 307 2.66 12.91 -21.78
CA ASP A 307 2.25 11.65 -22.38
C ASP A 307 3.21 11.26 -23.50
N ALA A 308 3.77 12.24 -24.21
CA ALA A 308 4.82 12.02 -25.23
C ALA A 308 6.10 11.45 -24.60
N VAL A 309 6.53 11.97 -23.44
CA VAL A 309 7.71 11.50 -22.72
C VAL A 309 7.55 10.09 -22.18
N LYS A 310 6.39 9.77 -21.60
CA LYS A 310 6.08 8.41 -21.11
C LYS A 310 6.07 7.37 -22.24
N PHE A 311 5.59 7.77 -23.41
CA PHE A 311 5.51 6.89 -24.57
C PHE A 311 6.90 6.67 -25.22
N LYS A 312 7.75 7.70 -25.22
CA LYS A 312 9.14 7.62 -25.68
C LYS A 312 9.94 6.62 -24.85
N ASN A 313 9.87 6.71 -23.53
CA ASN A 313 10.55 5.79 -22.63
C ASN A 313 10.11 4.32 -22.81
N LYS A 314 8.84 4.08 -23.18
CA LYS A 314 8.31 2.76 -23.43
C LYS A 314 8.78 2.19 -24.79
N LEU A 315 8.97 3.04 -25.80
CA LEU A 315 9.47 2.65 -27.12
C LEU A 315 10.99 2.39 -27.11
N ASP A 316 11.76 3.20 -26.37
CA ASP A 316 13.19 3.01 -26.20
C ASP A 316 13.50 1.66 -25.51
N LEU A 317 12.68 1.26 -24.53
CA LEU A 317 12.76 -0.04 -23.86
C LEU A 317 12.42 -1.21 -24.80
N THR A 318 11.48 -1.05 -25.72
CA THR A 318 11.12 -2.10 -26.69
C THR A 318 12.17 -2.23 -27.79
N ASN A 319 12.77 -1.13 -28.25
CA ASN A 319 13.85 -1.14 -29.23
C ASN A 319 15.15 -1.72 -28.66
N HIS A 320 15.44 -1.48 -27.38
CA HIS A 320 16.59 -2.09 -26.71
C HIS A 320 16.44 -3.61 -26.56
N LYS A 321 15.24 -4.11 -26.28
CA LYS A 321 14.95 -5.56 -26.26
C LYS A 321 15.03 -6.21 -27.65
N ALA A 322 14.69 -5.49 -28.71
CA ALA A 322 14.75 -5.99 -30.07
C ALA A 322 16.20 -6.06 -30.60
N THR A 323 17.07 -5.12 -30.22
CA THR A 323 18.50 -5.14 -30.58
C THR A 323 19.29 -6.20 -29.82
N VAL A 324 18.92 -6.50 -28.57
CA VAL A 324 19.56 -7.58 -27.80
C VAL A 324 19.19 -8.97 -28.33
N LYS A 325 17.95 -9.16 -28.85
CA LYS A 325 17.54 -10.45 -29.45
C LYS A 325 18.18 -10.75 -30.82
N LYS A 326 18.80 -9.78 -31.48
CA LYS A 326 19.52 -10.00 -32.79
C LYS A 326 21.00 -10.29 -32.64
N LYS A 327 21.54 -10.42 -31.44
CA LYS A 327 22.97 -10.70 -31.15
C LYS A 327 23.22 -12.06 -30.51
N TRP A 328 22.25 -12.99 -30.56
CA TRP A 328 22.46 -14.40 -30.19
C TRP A 328 21.97 -15.32 -31.30
#